data_45ced72a99fa01b985344bd290d22842
#
_entry.id   45ced72a99fa01b985344bd290d22842
#
_cell.length_a   1.000
_cell.length_b   1.000
_cell.length_c   1.000
_cell.angle_alpha   90.00
_cell.angle_beta   90.00
_cell.angle_gamma   90.00
#
_symmetry.space_group_name_H-M   'P 1'
#
loop_
_entity.id
_entity.type
_entity.pdbx_description
1 polymer ?
#
loop_
_entity_poly.entity_id
_entity_poly.type
_entity_poly.pdbx_seq_one_letter_code
_entity_poly.pdbx_strand_id
1 'polypeptide(L)'
;LTVRENLNFYLKIKKDLTKKNFEKAIKIFNLKNLLDIKIENLSSGEKRRVSLSRLILSNSKIWFLDEPTNGLDKINTQNFFKILKQHLQIHGLAIIASHDEIKIKNKNINLSVN
;
A
#
# COMPACT_ATOMS: atom_id res chain seq x y z
N LEU A 1 -11.49 13.41 7.67
CA LEU A 1 -11.98 12.13 7.17
C LEU A 1 -11.50 10.97 8.04
N THR A 2 -12.36 9.99 8.24
CA THR A 2 -11.96 8.72 8.82
C THR A 2 -11.24 7.88 7.77
N VAL A 3 -10.54 6.83 8.22
CA VAL A 3 -9.91 5.87 7.31
C VAL A 3 -10.94 5.28 6.35
N ARG A 4 -12.09 4.87 6.86
CA ARG A 4 -13.21 4.33 6.06
C ARG A 4 -13.64 5.28 4.96
N GLU A 5 -13.87 6.53 5.30
CA GLU A 5 -14.31 7.57 4.34
C GLU A 5 -13.24 7.80 3.26
N ASN A 6 -11.98 7.85 3.66
CA ASN A 6 -10.87 8.04 2.75
C ASN A 6 -10.75 6.88 1.73
N LEU A 7 -10.84 5.64 2.21
CA LEU A 7 -10.74 4.48 1.33
C LEU A 7 -11.98 4.32 0.43
N ASN A 8 -13.17 4.64 0.95
CA ASN A 8 -14.41 4.63 0.16
C ASN A 8 -14.37 5.66 -0.96
N PHE A 9 -13.71 6.79 -0.75
CA PHE A 9 -13.53 7.80 -1.79
C PHE A 9 -12.80 7.20 -3.01
N TYR A 10 -11.79 6.38 -2.79
CA TYR A 10 -11.09 5.70 -3.88
C TYR A 10 -11.98 4.70 -4.61
N LEU A 11 -12.84 3.99 -3.91
CA LEU A 11 -13.80 3.08 -4.54
C LEU A 11 -14.78 3.81 -5.45
N LYS A 12 -15.19 5.01 -5.08
CA LYS A 12 -16.13 5.81 -5.89
C LYS A 12 -15.48 6.35 -7.16
N ILE A 13 -14.20 6.70 -7.09
CA ILE A 13 -13.47 7.24 -8.25
C ILE A 13 -13.14 6.13 -9.26
N LYS A 14 -12.78 4.95 -8.76
CA LYS A 14 -12.36 3.82 -9.58
C LYS A 14 -13.53 2.87 -9.80
N LYS A 15 -14.20 2.99 -10.94
CA LYS A 15 -15.39 2.19 -11.27
C LYS A 15 -15.13 0.68 -11.32
N ASP A 16 -13.88 0.28 -11.53
CA ASP A 16 -13.50 -1.13 -11.65
C ASP A 16 -13.22 -1.80 -10.31
N LEU A 17 -13.26 -1.05 -9.20
CA LEU A 17 -12.98 -1.58 -7.88
C LEU A 17 -14.25 -2.10 -7.22
N THR A 18 -14.12 -3.26 -6.60
CA THR A 18 -15.22 -3.91 -5.91
C THR A 18 -15.06 -3.80 -4.39
N LYS A 19 -16.13 -4.11 -3.67
CA LYS A 19 -16.10 -4.29 -2.22
C LYS A 19 -15.01 -5.29 -1.80
N LYS A 20 -14.76 -6.29 -2.62
CA LYS A 20 -13.73 -7.30 -2.38
C LYS A 20 -12.32 -6.68 -2.34
N ASN A 21 -12.02 -5.72 -3.23
CA ASN A 21 -10.74 -4.99 -3.19
C ASN A 21 -10.60 -4.20 -1.91
N PHE A 22 -11.67 -3.56 -1.46
CA PHE A 22 -11.69 -2.81 -0.20
C PHE A 22 -11.38 -3.73 1.00
N GLU A 23 -12.06 -4.86 1.09
CA GLU A 23 -11.85 -5.83 2.16
C GLU A 23 -10.43 -6.40 2.14
N LYS A 24 -9.88 -6.67 0.95
CA LYS A 24 -8.51 -7.12 0.80
C LYS A 24 -7.51 -6.10 1.34
N ALA A 25 -7.68 -4.83 0.98
CA ALA A 25 -6.79 -3.75 1.44
C ALA A 25 -6.80 -3.62 2.96
N ILE A 26 -7.98 -3.65 3.56
CA ILE A 26 -8.15 -3.59 5.02
C ILE A 26 -7.46 -4.77 5.70
N LYS A 27 -7.65 -5.96 5.19
CA LYS A 27 -7.09 -7.17 5.78
C LYS A 27 -5.57 -7.20 5.71
N ILE A 28 -4.99 -6.87 4.56
CA ILE A 28 -3.55 -6.98 4.35
C ILE A 28 -2.77 -6.02 5.24
N PHE A 29 -3.26 -4.80 5.41
CA PHE A 29 -2.57 -3.80 6.22
C PHE A 29 -3.16 -3.64 7.63
N ASN A 30 -4.00 -4.60 8.06
CA ASN A 30 -4.53 -4.64 9.43
C ASN A 30 -5.23 -3.34 9.84
N LEU A 31 -6.12 -2.84 8.98
CA LEU A 31 -6.79 -1.56 9.18
C LEU A 31 -8.15 -1.66 9.87
N LYS A 32 -8.64 -2.86 10.15
CA LYS A 32 -10.00 -3.07 10.68
C LYS A 32 -10.31 -2.21 11.90
N ASN A 33 -9.38 -2.15 12.86
CA ASN A 33 -9.56 -1.40 14.10
C ASN A 33 -9.33 0.09 13.94
N LEU A 34 -8.90 0.54 12.78
CA LEU A 34 -8.60 1.95 12.50
C LEU A 34 -9.66 2.62 11.62
N LEU A 35 -10.62 1.86 11.10
CA LEU A 35 -11.54 2.35 10.07
C LEU A 35 -12.34 3.60 10.48
N ASP A 36 -12.72 3.70 11.73
CA ASP A 36 -13.56 4.79 12.22
C ASP A 36 -12.74 5.90 12.91
N ILE A 37 -11.42 5.81 12.85
CA ILE A 37 -10.53 6.82 13.39
C ILE A 37 -10.21 7.84 12.29
N LYS A 38 -10.20 9.12 12.66
CA LYS A 38 -9.80 10.19 11.74
C LYS A 38 -8.31 10.02 11.37
N ILE A 39 -8.00 10.20 10.10
CA ILE A 39 -6.63 10.04 9.60
C ILE A 39 -5.64 10.94 10.36
N GLU A 40 -6.05 12.16 10.69
CA GLU A 40 -5.20 13.10 11.44
C GLU A 40 -4.78 12.57 12.82
N ASN A 41 -5.55 11.64 13.39
CA ASN A 41 -5.30 11.08 14.71
C ASN A 41 -4.49 9.77 14.68
N LEU A 42 -4.08 9.32 13.49
CA LEU A 42 -3.27 8.12 13.35
C LEU A 42 -1.79 8.39 13.63
N SER A 43 -1.08 7.37 14.11
CA SER A 43 0.37 7.41 14.18
C SER A 43 0.97 7.46 12.76
N SER A 44 2.27 7.78 12.66
CA SER A 44 2.94 7.80 11.36
C SER A 44 2.94 6.43 10.67
N GLY A 45 3.14 5.35 11.43
CA GLY A 45 3.07 3.99 10.91
C GLY A 45 1.68 3.61 10.45
N GLU A 46 0.65 4.00 11.19
CA GLU A 46 -0.74 3.77 10.81
C GLU A 46 -1.12 4.55 9.55
N LYS A 47 -0.70 5.81 9.44
CA LYS A 47 -0.88 6.60 8.22
C LYS A 47 -0.20 5.94 7.02
N ARG A 48 0.99 5.39 7.23
CA ARG A 48 1.73 4.66 6.18
C ARG A 48 0.94 3.44 5.71
N ARG A 49 0.35 2.68 6.62
CA ARG A 49 -0.48 1.52 6.27
C ARG A 49 -1.70 1.93 5.43
N VAL A 50 -2.36 3.01 5.80
CA VAL A 50 -3.48 3.55 5.01
C VAL A 50 -3.01 3.96 3.62
N SER A 51 -1.89 4.67 3.54
CA SER A 51 -1.31 5.09 2.27
C SER A 51 -0.98 3.90 1.36
N LEU A 52 -0.39 2.85 1.90
CA LEU A 52 -0.05 1.65 1.14
C LEU A 52 -1.30 0.86 0.71
N SER A 53 -2.35 0.86 1.53
CA SER A 53 -3.60 0.20 1.16
C SER A 53 -4.23 0.81 -0.09
N ARG A 54 -3.99 2.09 -0.35
CA ARG A 54 -4.46 2.76 -1.56
C ARG A 54 -3.83 2.20 -2.83
N LEU A 55 -2.63 1.62 -2.73
CA LEU A 55 -1.99 0.97 -3.89
C LEU A 55 -2.86 -0.20 -4.39
N ILE A 56 -3.44 -0.97 -3.48
CA ILE A 56 -4.34 -2.06 -3.83
C ILE A 56 -5.60 -1.51 -4.49
N LEU A 57 -6.10 -0.39 -3.98
CA LEU A 57 -7.32 0.24 -4.47
C LEU A 57 -7.09 1.05 -5.75
N SER A 58 -5.87 1.45 -6.05
CA SER A 58 -5.59 2.27 -7.23
C SER A 58 -5.66 1.48 -8.54
N ASN A 59 -5.44 0.17 -8.48
CA ASN A 59 -5.38 -0.72 -9.65
C ASN A 59 -4.44 -0.21 -10.75
N SER A 60 -3.41 0.52 -10.36
CA SER A 60 -2.44 1.13 -11.26
C SER A 60 -1.34 0.14 -11.62
N LYS A 61 -0.91 0.13 -12.87
CA LYS A 61 0.18 -0.75 -13.31
C LYS A 61 1.55 -0.27 -12.84
N ILE A 62 1.69 1.04 -12.62
CA ILE A 62 2.96 1.63 -12.21
C ILE A 62 2.79 2.18 -10.80
N TRP A 63 3.66 1.74 -9.89
CA TRP A 63 3.72 2.23 -8.53
C TRP A 63 4.95 3.10 -8.34
N PHE A 64 4.76 4.29 -7.75
CA PHE A 64 5.84 5.18 -7.33
C PHE A 64 5.85 5.20 -5.81
N LEU A 65 6.94 4.71 -5.22
CA LEU A 65 7.05 4.52 -3.79
C LEU A 65 8.30 5.21 -3.25
N ASP A 66 8.13 6.01 -2.19
CA ASP A 66 9.22 6.68 -1.51
C ASP A 66 9.30 6.14 -0.08
N GLU A 67 10.42 5.47 0.24
CA GLU A 67 10.65 4.84 1.54
C GLU A 67 9.41 4.06 2.03
N PRO A 68 8.90 3.09 1.24
CA PRO A 68 7.57 2.52 1.51
C PRO A 68 7.46 1.76 2.82
N THR A 69 8.57 1.20 3.34
CA THR A 69 8.55 0.43 4.59
C THR A 69 8.89 1.26 5.81
N ASN A 70 9.20 2.54 5.63
CA ASN A 70 9.55 3.41 6.73
C ASN A 70 8.37 3.56 7.71
N GLY A 71 8.62 3.28 8.99
CA GLY A 71 7.59 3.34 10.03
C GLY A 71 6.70 2.09 10.13
N LEU A 72 6.89 1.09 9.29
CA LEU A 72 6.15 -0.16 9.38
C LEU A 72 6.81 -1.14 10.35
N ASP A 73 5.99 -1.88 11.09
CA ASP A 73 6.47 -3.00 11.87
C ASP A 73 6.83 -4.20 10.95
N LYS A 74 7.36 -5.25 11.54
CA LYS A 74 7.82 -6.42 10.81
C LYS A 74 6.70 -7.08 9.98
N ILE A 75 5.53 -7.25 10.59
CA ILE A 75 4.40 -7.92 9.94
C ILE A 75 3.89 -7.12 8.75
N ASN A 76 3.69 -5.82 8.93
CA ASN A 76 3.21 -4.97 7.84
C ASN A 76 4.26 -4.79 6.74
N THR A 77 5.54 -4.81 7.10
CA THR A 77 6.63 -4.81 6.12
C THR A 77 6.59 -6.07 5.26
N GLN A 78 6.43 -7.24 5.88
CA GLN A 78 6.30 -8.50 5.15
C GLN A 78 5.07 -8.50 4.24
N ASN A 79 3.96 -7.98 4.72
CA ASN A 79 2.72 -7.88 3.94
C ASN A 79 2.91 -6.95 2.73
N PHE A 80 3.63 -5.84 2.90
CA PHE A 80 3.96 -4.95 1.80
C PHE A 80 4.78 -5.67 0.73
N PHE A 81 5.83 -6.39 1.11
CA PHE A 81 6.65 -7.11 0.14
C PHE A 81 5.88 -8.20 -0.59
N LYS A 82 4.97 -8.88 0.10
CA LYS A 82 4.10 -9.88 -0.52
C LYS A 82 3.23 -9.26 -1.61
N ILE A 83 2.65 -8.11 -1.34
CA ILE A 83 1.81 -7.38 -2.30
C ILE A 83 2.64 -6.85 -3.47
N LEU A 84 3.81 -6.30 -3.17
CA LEU A 84 4.73 -5.82 -4.20
C LEU A 84 5.12 -6.96 -5.14
N LYS A 85 5.45 -8.12 -4.60
CA LYS A 85 5.78 -9.29 -5.40
C LYS A 85 4.62 -9.71 -6.30
N GLN A 86 3.40 -9.74 -5.76
CA GLN A 86 2.20 -10.05 -6.54
C GLN A 86 1.99 -9.05 -7.67
N HIS A 87 2.16 -7.75 -7.38
CA HIS A 87 2.03 -6.70 -8.39
C HIS A 87 3.02 -6.89 -9.53
N LEU A 88 4.27 -7.20 -9.21
CA LEU A 88 5.32 -7.40 -10.22
C LEU A 88 5.09 -8.67 -11.06
N GLN A 89 4.48 -9.71 -10.48
CA GLN A 89 4.18 -10.95 -11.20
C GLN A 89 3.08 -10.81 -12.25
N ILE A 90 2.19 -9.83 -12.11
CA ILE A 90 1.10 -9.58 -13.05
C ILE A 90 1.41 -8.40 -13.99
N HIS A 91 2.67 -8.27 -14.39
CA HIS A 91 3.17 -7.25 -15.30
C HIS A 91 3.10 -5.82 -14.77
N GLY A 92 3.08 -5.65 -13.44
CA GLY A 92 3.22 -4.36 -12.82
C GLY A 92 4.65 -3.87 -12.80
N LEU A 93 4.83 -2.57 -12.63
CA LEU A 93 6.12 -1.92 -12.46
C LEU A 93 6.12 -1.13 -11.16
N ALA A 94 7.23 -1.14 -10.45
CA ALA A 94 7.40 -0.32 -9.26
C ALA A 94 8.71 0.45 -9.36
N ILE A 95 8.65 1.74 -9.07
CA ILE A 95 9.81 2.62 -8.93
C ILE A 95 9.89 2.98 -7.45
N ILE A 96 10.98 2.59 -6.80
CA ILE A 96 11.13 2.71 -5.36
C ILE A 96 12.37 3.53 -5.04
N ALA A 97 12.19 4.61 -4.28
CA ALA A 97 13.28 5.36 -3.69
C ALA A 97 13.47 4.89 -2.24
N SER A 98 14.65 4.40 -1.91
CA SER A 98 14.92 3.88 -0.57
C SER A 98 16.39 4.01 -0.23
N HIS A 99 16.68 4.21 1.06
CA HIS A 99 18.06 4.16 1.60
C HIS A 99 18.47 2.73 1.94
N ASP A 100 17.50 1.83 2.07
CA ASP A 100 17.75 0.43 2.37
C ASP A 100 17.68 -0.43 1.12
N GLU A 101 18.48 -1.50 1.10
CA GLU A 101 18.45 -2.46 0.02
C GLU A 101 17.16 -3.26 0.07
N ILE A 102 16.44 -3.31 -1.05
CA ILE A 102 15.22 -4.09 -1.17
C ILE A 102 15.56 -5.39 -1.90
N LYS A 103 15.51 -6.50 -1.16
CA LYS A 103 15.84 -7.82 -1.69
C LYS A 103 14.61 -8.52 -2.24
N ILE A 104 14.23 -8.19 -3.45
CA ILE A 104 13.18 -8.92 -4.17
C ILE A 104 13.76 -9.40 -5.49
N LYS A 105 13.70 -10.70 -5.69
CA LYS A 105 14.15 -11.32 -6.95
C LYS A 105 13.07 -11.11 -8.02
N ASN A 106 13.11 -9.95 -8.66
CA ASN A 106 12.21 -9.67 -9.78
C ASN A 106 12.87 -8.68 -10.73
N LYS A 107 12.75 -8.95 -12.03
CA LYS A 107 13.39 -8.15 -13.08
C LYS A 107 12.72 -6.78 -13.29
N ASN A 108 11.56 -6.56 -12.71
CA ASN A 108 10.77 -5.35 -12.93
C ASN A 108 10.97 -4.28 -11.84
N ILE A 109 11.98 -4.44 -10.98
CA ILE A 109 12.27 -3.47 -9.94
C ILE A 109 13.41 -2.57 -10.38
N ASN A 110 13.15 -1.26 -10.40
CA ASN A 110 14.15 -0.24 -10.56
C ASN A 110 14.35 0.48 -9.23
N LEU A 111 15.54 0.35 -8.66
CA LEU A 111 15.89 1.01 -7.43
C LEU A 111 16.68 2.28 -7.72
N SER A 112 16.21 3.39 -7.16
CA SER A 112 16.96 4.62 -7.08
C SER A 112 17.37 4.84 -5.64
N VAL A 113 18.65 4.82 -5.36
CA VAL A 113 19.20 5.03 -4.02
C VAL A 113 19.83 6.40 -3.98
N ASN A 114 19.38 7.20 -3.03
CA ASN A 114 19.95 8.54 -2.79
C ASN A 114 21.03 8.49 -1.72
#